data_a2386c6a44a498b86d9c128303314f0f
#
_entry.id   a2386c6a44a498b86d9c128303314f0f
#
_cell.length_a   1.000
_cell.length_b   1.000
_cell.length_c   1.000
_cell.angle_alpha   90.00
_cell.angle_beta   90.00
_cell.angle_gamma   90.00
#
_symmetry.space_group_name_H-M   'P 1'
#
loop_
_entity.id
_entity.type
_entity.pdbx_description
1 polymer ?
#
loop_
_entity_poly.entity_id
_entity_poly.type
_entity_poly.pdbx_seq_one_letter_code
_entity_poly.pdbx_strand_id
1 'polypeptide(L)'
;MEDIIIFLGIAFNLNLPLLTAWLLDHWLGDPVWLPHPVVVFGKAISFCEHRLNKGNARFLKGAVMSLVLVAGVYLLTLFLLRWAAHYSPGLLLTLQVLLIFYCLAGTTLVREVCGVVKAVDRSLEEGRKQVARIVGRDTSGLSAQEVRTAALETLAENLSDGVIAPLFWYMLLGVPGMLAYKMINTLDSMIGYRNERYRRFGCFAARLDDVANYIPARLTAFLMVAVSGRFPLLLFVGKYGSKHASPNSGYPEAALAGILDCRFGGPHNYFGEEVWKPYIGDNERPLTTEDMRIAVRINRSVEWIMVIIVVATATCMYVIPSFF
;
A
#
# COMPACT_ATOMS: atom_id res chain seq x y z
N MET A 1 -20.85 -1.80 36.05
CA MET A 1 -21.30 -0.86 35.03
C MET A 1 -20.26 0.26 34.83
N GLU A 2 -19.73 0.84 35.91
CA GLU A 2 -18.67 1.86 35.85
C GLU A 2 -17.40 1.36 35.15
N ASP A 3 -16.91 0.16 35.47
CA ASP A 3 -15.73 -0.43 34.84
C ASP A 3 -15.88 -0.58 33.32
N ILE A 4 -17.09 -0.93 32.85
CA ILE A 4 -17.38 -1.06 31.44
C ILE A 4 -17.34 0.33 30.73
N ILE A 5 -17.84 1.37 31.39
CA ILE A 5 -17.83 2.74 30.87
C ILE A 5 -16.39 3.26 30.79
N ILE A 6 -15.59 3.01 31.84
CA ILE A 6 -14.15 3.36 31.85
C ILE A 6 -13.42 2.62 30.73
N PHE A 7 -13.64 1.30 30.61
CA PHE A 7 -13.06 0.49 29.53
C PHE A 7 -13.37 1.06 28.14
N LEU A 8 -14.64 1.32 27.86
CA LEU A 8 -15.08 1.88 26.57
C LEU A 8 -14.48 3.25 26.33
N GLY A 9 -14.37 4.10 27.36
CA GLY A 9 -13.76 5.41 27.26
C GLY A 9 -12.27 5.37 26.91
N ILE A 10 -11.50 4.49 27.56
CA ILE A 10 -10.07 4.30 27.29
C ILE A 10 -9.87 3.71 25.89
N ALA A 11 -10.61 2.67 25.54
CA ALA A 11 -10.55 2.03 24.25
C ALA A 11 -10.88 3.01 23.11
N PHE A 12 -11.89 3.86 23.28
CA PHE A 12 -12.27 4.89 22.33
C PHE A 12 -11.15 5.91 22.14
N ASN A 13 -10.62 6.48 23.23
CA ASN A 13 -9.56 7.49 23.16
C ASN A 13 -8.28 6.95 22.51
N LEU A 14 -7.92 5.68 22.78
CA LEU A 14 -6.76 5.03 22.20
C LEU A 14 -6.87 4.90 20.67
N ASN A 15 -8.07 4.57 20.17
CA ASN A 15 -8.32 4.30 18.76
C ASN A 15 -8.83 5.54 17.97
N LEU A 16 -9.17 6.63 18.65
CA LEU A 16 -9.73 7.83 18.04
C LEU A 16 -8.87 8.40 16.90
N PRO A 17 -7.52 8.49 17.01
CA PRO A 17 -6.70 9.00 15.92
C PRO A 17 -6.83 8.17 14.64
N LEU A 18 -6.77 6.84 14.76
CA LEU A 18 -6.88 5.93 13.63
C LEU A 18 -8.26 6.00 12.98
N LEU A 19 -9.32 5.90 13.78
CA LEU A 19 -10.69 5.91 13.26
C LEU A 19 -11.02 7.24 12.58
N THR A 20 -10.59 8.37 13.16
CA THR A 20 -10.79 9.69 12.57
C THR A 20 -10.03 9.82 11.25
N ALA A 21 -8.76 9.42 11.21
CA ALA A 21 -7.93 9.49 10.00
C ALA A 21 -8.49 8.60 8.88
N TRP A 22 -8.92 7.38 9.24
CA TRP A 22 -9.52 6.45 8.29
C TRP A 22 -10.87 6.94 7.74
N LEU A 23 -11.72 7.54 8.57
CA LEU A 23 -12.96 8.18 8.10
C LEU A 23 -12.67 9.37 7.17
N LEU A 24 -11.63 10.15 7.46
CA LEU A 24 -11.21 11.25 6.58
C LEU A 24 -10.72 10.69 5.23
N ASP A 25 -9.89 9.64 5.19
CA ASP A 25 -9.51 8.98 3.93
C ASP A 25 -10.74 8.45 3.19
N HIS A 26 -11.66 7.81 3.91
CA HIS A 26 -12.86 7.23 3.30
C HIS A 26 -13.74 8.27 2.59
N TRP A 27 -13.83 9.50 3.11
CA TRP A 27 -14.64 10.56 2.52
C TRP A 27 -13.88 11.46 1.55
N LEU A 28 -12.67 11.86 1.89
CA LEU A 28 -11.90 12.84 1.13
C LEU A 28 -10.96 12.17 0.12
N GLY A 29 -10.34 11.04 0.47
CA GLY A 29 -9.16 10.52 -0.23
C GLY A 29 -7.98 11.47 -0.07
N ASP A 30 -7.02 11.45 -1.01
CA ASP A 30 -5.87 12.36 -1.02
C ASP A 30 -6.18 13.61 -1.85
N PRO A 31 -6.47 14.77 -1.21
CA PRO A 31 -6.75 15.99 -1.96
C PRO A 31 -5.47 16.51 -2.64
N VAL A 32 -5.53 16.74 -3.95
CA VAL A 32 -4.37 17.17 -4.77
C VAL A 32 -3.76 18.50 -4.30
N TRP A 33 -4.56 19.37 -3.66
CA TRP A 33 -4.11 20.68 -3.15
C TRP A 33 -3.37 20.59 -1.82
N LEU A 34 -3.44 19.45 -1.12
CA LEU A 34 -2.83 19.29 0.20
C LEU A 34 -1.37 18.81 0.06
N PRO A 35 -0.38 19.50 0.66
CA PRO A 35 1.01 19.06 0.63
C PRO A 35 1.17 17.68 1.23
N HIS A 36 1.65 16.71 0.44
CA HIS A 36 1.76 15.32 0.87
C HIS A 36 3.18 15.00 1.37
N PRO A 37 3.35 14.37 2.56
CA PRO A 37 4.66 14.00 3.11
C PRO A 37 5.52 13.16 2.16
N VAL A 38 4.90 12.30 1.34
CA VAL A 38 5.61 11.49 0.33
C VAL A 38 6.37 12.37 -0.68
N VAL A 39 5.88 13.58 -0.98
CA VAL A 39 6.61 14.55 -1.83
C VAL A 39 7.90 15.00 -1.14
N VAL A 40 7.85 15.22 0.18
CA VAL A 40 9.05 15.56 0.96
C VAL A 40 10.02 14.38 0.99
N PHE A 41 9.51 13.16 1.17
CA PHE A 41 10.31 11.93 1.09
C PHE A 41 10.98 11.81 -0.29
N GLY A 42 10.22 12.00 -1.36
CA GLY A 42 10.74 11.96 -2.72
C GLY A 42 11.85 12.98 -2.98
N LYS A 43 11.68 14.23 -2.48
CA LYS A 43 12.72 15.27 -2.58
C LYS A 43 13.97 14.89 -1.80
N ALA A 44 13.85 14.35 -0.60
CA ALA A 44 14.98 13.91 0.22
C ALA A 44 15.72 12.74 -0.46
N ILE A 45 15.01 11.73 -0.97
CA ILE A 45 15.58 10.60 -1.70
C ILE A 45 16.33 11.10 -2.94
N SER A 46 15.68 11.94 -3.76
CA SER A 46 16.28 12.50 -4.98
C SER A 46 17.56 13.31 -4.68
N PHE A 47 17.50 14.16 -3.65
CA PHE A 47 18.67 14.95 -3.22
C PHE A 47 19.85 14.07 -2.81
N CYS A 48 19.61 13.04 -2.02
CA CYS A 48 20.63 12.10 -1.58
C CYS A 48 21.14 11.25 -2.76
N GLU A 49 20.24 10.73 -3.61
CA GLU A 49 20.57 9.92 -4.77
C GLU A 49 21.52 10.65 -5.72
N HIS A 50 21.20 11.89 -6.10
CA HIS A 50 22.04 12.67 -7.01
C HIS A 50 23.45 12.92 -6.49
N ARG A 51 23.65 12.92 -5.18
CA ARG A 51 24.97 13.11 -4.54
C ARG A 51 25.72 11.81 -4.34
N LEU A 52 25.03 10.75 -3.91
CA LEU A 52 25.63 9.50 -3.45
C LEU A 52 25.75 8.44 -4.54
N ASN A 53 24.84 8.41 -5.54
CA ASN A 53 24.85 7.40 -6.59
C ASN A 53 25.92 7.64 -7.66
N LYS A 54 27.17 7.83 -7.22
CA LYS A 54 28.34 8.11 -8.07
C LYS A 54 29.54 7.32 -7.60
N GLY A 55 30.43 7.00 -8.53
CA GLY A 55 31.71 6.34 -8.26
C GLY A 55 31.54 4.93 -7.67
N ASN A 56 32.44 4.55 -6.76
CA ASN A 56 32.51 3.23 -6.18
C ASN A 56 31.58 3.08 -4.95
N ALA A 57 31.35 1.84 -4.52
CA ALA A 57 30.56 1.48 -3.33
C ALA A 57 29.08 1.94 -3.39
N ARG A 58 28.47 1.97 -4.59
CA ARG A 58 27.07 2.41 -4.76
C ARG A 58 26.09 1.63 -3.88
N PHE A 59 26.26 0.31 -3.72
CA PHE A 59 25.41 -0.50 -2.84
C PHE A 59 25.48 -0.02 -1.39
N LEU A 60 26.68 0.16 -0.84
CA LEU A 60 26.84 0.61 0.55
C LEU A 60 26.27 2.01 0.77
N LYS A 61 26.51 2.92 -0.16
CA LYS A 61 25.96 4.29 -0.11
C LYS A 61 24.43 4.27 -0.14
N GLY A 62 23.83 3.45 -1.01
CA GLY A 62 22.39 3.28 -1.09
C GLY A 62 21.80 2.66 0.19
N ALA A 63 22.47 1.64 0.74
CA ALA A 63 22.04 1.00 1.98
C ALA A 63 22.09 1.97 3.18
N VAL A 64 23.20 2.68 3.35
CA VAL A 64 23.33 3.68 4.43
C VAL A 64 22.30 4.80 4.27
N MET A 65 22.12 5.32 3.05
CA MET A 65 21.10 6.34 2.76
C MET A 65 19.71 5.84 3.14
N SER A 66 19.32 4.63 2.73
CA SER A 66 18.00 4.06 3.02
C SER A 66 17.79 3.92 4.53
N LEU A 67 18.77 3.36 5.26
CA LEU A 67 18.68 3.23 6.71
C LEU A 67 18.59 4.58 7.42
N VAL A 68 19.38 5.57 7.01
CA VAL A 68 19.35 6.91 7.60
C VAL A 68 18.03 7.61 7.36
N LEU A 69 17.46 7.51 6.14
CA LEU A 69 16.17 8.13 5.82
C LEU A 69 15.03 7.45 6.59
N VAL A 70 14.98 6.12 6.64
CA VAL A 70 13.95 5.37 7.35
C VAL A 70 14.03 5.63 8.86
N ALA A 71 15.23 5.50 9.46
CA ALA A 71 15.44 5.80 10.87
C ALA A 71 15.17 7.28 11.20
N GLY A 72 15.57 8.19 10.31
CA GLY A 72 15.33 9.62 10.45
C GLY A 72 13.84 9.95 10.48
N VAL A 73 13.02 9.36 9.58
CA VAL A 73 11.57 9.54 9.58
C VAL A 73 10.95 8.96 10.85
N TYR A 74 11.35 7.76 11.26
CA TYR A 74 10.85 7.15 12.50
C TYR A 74 11.14 8.02 13.73
N LEU A 75 12.41 8.42 13.91
CA LEU A 75 12.85 9.20 15.07
C LEU A 75 12.26 10.62 15.07
N LEU A 76 12.19 11.27 13.89
CA LEU A 76 11.57 12.59 13.77
C LEU A 76 10.08 12.53 14.12
N THR A 77 9.36 11.53 13.61
CA THR A 77 7.95 11.35 13.94
C THR A 77 7.76 11.10 15.44
N LEU A 78 8.57 10.23 16.03
CA LEU A 78 8.54 9.96 17.46
C LEU A 78 8.80 11.22 18.28
N PHE A 79 9.79 12.02 17.89
CA PHE A 79 10.09 13.31 18.53
C PHE A 79 8.93 14.28 18.42
N LEU A 80 8.35 14.47 17.22
CA LEU A 80 7.23 15.37 16.99
C LEU A 80 5.99 14.98 17.82
N LEU A 81 5.69 13.69 17.91
CA LEU A 81 4.55 13.21 18.72
C LEU A 81 4.79 13.43 20.22
N ARG A 82 6.00 13.14 20.72
CA ARG A 82 6.36 13.42 22.12
C ARG A 82 6.32 14.91 22.42
N TRP A 83 6.83 15.73 21.52
CA TRP A 83 6.77 17.19 21.63
C TRP A 83 5.32 17.69 21.66
N ALA A 84 4.46 17.22 20.75
CA ALA A 84 3.05 17.58 20.75
C ALA A 84 2.33 17.16 22.04
N ALA A 85 2.62 15.95 22.55
CA ALA A 85 2.07 15.46 23.81
C ALA A 85 2.42 16.34 25.01
N HIS A 86 3.62 16.95 25.00
CA HIS A 86 4.03 17.88 26.06
C HIS A 86 3.21 19.17 26.06
N TYR A 87 2.76 19.66 24.89
CA TYR A 87 2.03 20.91 24.80
C TYR A 87 0.51 20.76 25.03
N SER A 88 -0.13 19.81 24.33
CA SER A 88 -1.54 19.52 24.57
C SER A 88 -2.00 18.20 23.96
N PRO A 89 -2.99 17.53 24.59
CA PRO A 89 -3.60 16.31 24.01
C PRO A 89 -4.26 16.58 22.65
N GLY A 90 -4.84 17.78 22.46
CA GLY A 90 -5.48 18.15 21.19
C GLY A 90 -4.47 18.29 20.04
N LEU A 91 -3.28 18.86 20.30
CA LEU A 91 -2.20 18.93 19.30
C LEU A 91 -1.69 17.54 18.94
N LEU A 92 -1.49 16.67 19.94
CA LEU A 92 -1.10 15.28 19.71
C LEU A 92 -2.12 14.56 18.84
N LEU A 93 -3.40 14.63 19.18
CA LEU A 93 -4.48 14.00 18.42
C LEU A 93 -4.50 14.51 16.97
N THR A 94 -4.46 15.83 16.77
CA THR A 94 -4.46 16.44 15.43
C THR A 94 -3.28 15.95 14.60
N LEU A 95 -2.08 15.94 15.18
CA LEU A 95 -0.88 15.47 14.48
C LEU A 95 -0.94 13.98 14.13
N GLN A 96 -1.41 13.13 15.05
CA GLN A 96 -1.61 11.71 14.78
C GLN A 96 -2.61 11.48 13.65
N VAL A 97 -3.78 12.14 13.70
CA VAL A 97 -4.82 12.05 12.66
C VAL A 97 -4.26 12.43 11.29
N LEU A 98 -3.57 13.57 11.20
CA LEU A 98 -2.98 14.03 9.93
C LEU A 98 -1.92 13.05 9.39
N LEU A 99 -1.02 12.57 10.25
CA LEU A 99 0.05 11.67 9.82
C LEU A 99 -0.50 10.30 9.39
N ILE A 100 -1.50 9.75 10.09
CA ILE A 100 -2.17 8.50 9.71
C ILE A 100 -2.93 8.70 8.38
N PHE A 101 -3.69 9.79 8.25
CA PHE A 101 -4.44 10.12 7.04
C PHE A 101 -3.55 10.10 5.79
N TYR A 102 -2.39 10.75 5.85
CA TYR A 102 -1.43 10.76 4.74
C TYR A 102 -0.77 9.42 4.42
N CYS A 103 -0.87 8.45 5.31
CA CYS A 103 -0.32 7.12 5.06
C CYS A 103 -1.33 6.17 4.42
N LEU A 104 -2.63 6.48 4.50
CA LEU A 104 -3.71 5.69 3.91
C LEU A 104 -4.01 6.20 2.50
N ALA A 105 -4.28 5.30 1.57
CA ALA A 105 -4.58 5.63 0.18
C ALA A 105 -5.79 4.84 -0.36
N GLY A 106 -6.66 4.35 0.52
CA GLY A 106 -7.76 3.44 0.16
C GLY A 106 -8.78 4.08 -0.79
N THR A 107 -9.22 5.28 -0.50
CA THR A 107 -10.23 5.97 -1.31
C THR A 107 -9.68 6.48 -2.63
N THR A 108 -8.48 7.04 -2.63
CA THR A 108 -7.83 7.50 -3.86
C THR A 108 -7.58 6.35 -4.81
N LEU A 109 -7.08 5.20 -4.33
CA LEU A 109 -6.89 4.00 -5.12
C LEU A 109 -8.19 3.54 -5.81
N VAL A 110 -9.26 3.40 -5.05
CA VAL A 110 -10.56 2.96 -5.58
C VAL A 110 -11.10 3.97 -6.60
N ARG A 111 -10.99 5.28 -6.35
CA ARG A 111 -11.42 6.33 -7.28
C ARG A 111 -10.65 6.27 -8.61
N GLU A 112 -9.34 6.12 -8.55
CA GLU A 112 -8.50 6.04 -9.75
C GLU A 112 -8.84 4.79 -10.58
N VAL A 113 -8.96 3.62 -9.96
CA VAL A 113 -9.32 2.37 -10.66
C VAL A 113 -10.73 2.44 -11.27
N CYS A 114 -11.72 2.94 -10.52
CA CYS A 114 -13.05 3.19 -11.06
C CYS A 114 -13.02 4.20 -12.21
N GLY A 115 -12.16 5.21 -12.14
CA GLY A 115 -11.91 6.18 -13.19
C GLY A 115 -11.40 5.53 -14.48
N VAL A 116 -10.44 4.60 -14.36
CA VAL A 116 -9.90 3.84 -15.51
C VAL A 116 -10.98 3.06 -16.22
N VAL A 117 -11.79 2.27 -15.48
CA VAL A 117 -12.84 1.44 -16.08
C VAL A 117 -13.91 2.30 -16.76
N LYS A 118 -14.35 3.38 -16.11
CA LYS A 118 -15.29 4.34 -16.71
C LYS A 118 -14.71 5.02 -17.96
N ALA A 119 -13.43 5.32 -17.98
CA ALA A 119 -12.76 5.93 -19.11
C ALA A 119 -12.65 4.95 -20.30
N VAL A 120 -12.27 3.70 -20.04
CA VAL A 120 -12.17 2.65 -21.06
C VAL A 120 -13.53 2.29 -21.66
N ASP A 121 -14.60 2.39 -20.86
CA ASP A 121 -15.97 2.17 -21.35
C ASP A 121 -16.45 3.30 -22.30
N ARG A 122 -15.86 4.50 -22.19
CA ARG A 122 -16.14 5.63 -23.11
C ARG A 122 -15.28 5.59 -24.37
N SER A 123 -13.97 5.45 -24.17
CA SER A 123 -13.02 5.28 -25.28
C SER A 123 -11.70 4.64 -24.80
N LEU A 124 -11.07 3.87 -25.68
CA LEU A 124 -9.78 3.24 -25.39
C LEU A 124 -8.68 4.29 -25.09
N GLU A 125 -8.71 5.41 -25.81
CA GLU A 125 -7.71 6.47 -25.61
C GLU A 125 -7.83 7.15 -24.24
N GLU A 126 -9.04 7.43 -23.77
CA GLU A 126 -9.28 7.94 -22.42
C GLU A 126 -8.84 6.90 -21.37
N GLY A 127 -9.15 5.62 -21.59
CA GLY A 127 -8.71 4.53 -20.71
C GLY A 127 -7.20 4.45 -20.59
N ARG A 128 -6.47 4.54 -21.71
CA ARG A 128 -5.00 4.58 -21.74
C ARG A 128 -4.42 5.78 -20.98
N LYS A 129 -4.97 6.96 -21.16
CA LYS A 129 -4.58 8.18 -20.44
C LYS A 129 -4.82 8.04 -18.93
N GLN A 130 -5.96 7.48 -18.55
CA GLN A 130 -6.31 7.34 -17.14
C GLN A 130 -5.46 6.27 -16.44
N VAL A 131 -5.23 5.10 -17.07
CA VAL A 131 -4.41 4.05 -16.48
C VAL A 131 -2.94 4.46 -16.35
N ALA A 132 -2.42 5.29 -17.26
CA ALA A 132 -1.06 5.85 -17.19
C ALA A 132 -0.77 6.62 -15.89
N ARG A 133 -1.81 7.06 -15.17
CA ARG A 133 -1.65 7.76 -13.89
C ARG A 133 -1.32 6.82 -12.73
N ILE A 134 -1.63 5.53 -12.86
CA ILE A 134 -1.55 4.56 -11.77
C ILE A 134 -0.60 3.39 -12.05
N VAL A 135 -0.06 3.29 -13.27
CA VAL A 135 0.92 2.26 -13.64
C VAL A 135 2.24 2.88 -14.12
N GLY A 136 3.35 2.20 -13.85
CA GLY A 136 4.69 2.64 -14.27
C GLY A 136 5.14 2.13 -15.63
N ARG A 137 4.23 1.60 -16.47
CA ARG A 137 4.52 1.03 -17.80
C ARG A 137 3.96 1.89 -18.93
N ASP A 138 4.45 1.67 -20.16
CA ASP A 138 3.86 2.30 -21.35
C ASP A 138 2.43 1.79 -21.55
N THR A 139 1.52 2.73 -21.74
CA THR A 139 0.09 2.45 -21.90
C THR A 139 -0.44 2.74 -23.30
N SER A 140 0.40 3.30 -24.19
CA SER A 140 0.00 3.76 -25.53
C SER A 140 -0.48 2.63 -26.44
N GLY A 141 0.10 1.43 -26.29
CA GLY A 141 -0.24 0.24 -27.06
C GLY A 141 -1.30 -0.67 -26.46
N LEU A 142 -1.75 -0.42 -25.21
CA LEU A 142 -2.63 -1.34 -24.50
C LEU A 142 -4.01 -1.46 -25.14
N SER A 143 -4.51 -2.68 -25.28
CA SER A 143 -5.92 -2.96 -25.60
C SER A 143 -6.84 -2.60 -24.43
N ALA A 144 -8.15 -2.56 -24.66
CA ALA A 144 -9.13 -2.29 -23.60
C ALA A 144 -9.05 -3.33 -22.46
N GLN A 145 -8.76 -4.59 -22.79
CA GLN A 145 -8.59 -5.65 -21.79
C GLN A 145 -7.32 -5.48 -20.96
N GLU A 146 -6.21 -5.15 -21.60
CA GLU A 146 -4.95 -4.88 -20.89
C GLU A 146 -5.05 -3.65 -19.97
N VAL A 147 -5.81 -2.61 -20.37
CA VAL A 147 -6.10 -1.46 -19.49
C VAL A 147 -6.91 -1.89 -18.27
N ARG A 148 -7.93 -2.74 -18.43
CA ARG A 148 -8.71 -3.28 -17.30
C ARG A 148 -7.87 -4.18 -16.41
N THR A 149 -7.07 -5.07 -17.00
CA THR A 149 -6.13 -5.94 -16.28
C THR A 149 -5.17 -5.11 -15.44
N ALA A 150 -4.52 -4.11 -16.05
CA ALA A 150 -3.59 -3.22 -15.36
C ALA A 150 -4.24 -2.50 -14.16
N ALA A 151 -5.48 -2.04 -14.32
CA ALA A 151 -6.19 -1.37 -13.24
C ALA A 151 -6.50 -2.33 -12.07
N LEU A 152 -6.88 -3.58 -12.34
CA LEU A 152 -7.19 -4.56 -11.31
C LEU A 152 -5.93 -5.14 -10.64
N GLU A 153 -4.84 -5.36 -11.38
CA GLU A 153 -3.52 -5.69 -10.82
C GLU A 153 -3.09 -4.59 -9.84
N THR A 154 -3.16 -3.32 -10.27
CA THR A 154 -2.82 -2.16 -9.44
C THR A 154 -3.71 -2.06 -8.20
N LEU A 155 -5.01 -2.36 -8.32
CA LEU A 155 -5.93 -2.37 -7.18
C LEU A 155 -5.53 -3.42 -6.13
N ALA A 156 -5.18 -4.63 -6.59
CA ALA A 156 -4.78 -5.72 -5.70
C ALA A 156 -3.43 -5.44 -5.01
N GLU A 157 -2.42 -5.01 -5.76
CA GLU A 157 -1.09 -4.67 -5.25
C GLU A 157 -1.17 -3.51 -4.25
N ASN A 158 -1.83 -2.41 -4.61
CA ASN A 158 -1.88 -1.23 -3.74
C ASN A 158 -2.86 -1.36 -2.57
N LEU A 159 -3.77 -2.34 -2.55
CA LEU A 159 -4.48 -2.71 -1.32
C LEU A 159 -3.47 -3.17 -0.26
N SER A 160 -2.47 -3.98 -0.65
CA SER A 160 -1.38 -4.36 0.25
C SER A 160 -0.55 -3.15 0.66
N ASP A 161 0.03 -2.44 -0.30
CA ASP A 161 1.09 -1.44 -0.06
C ASP A 161 0.55 -0.08 0.40
N GLY A 162 -0.67 0.25 0.01
CA GLY A 162 -1.30 1.54 0.33
C GLY A 162 -2.26 1.51 1.52
N VAL A 163 -2.66 0.31 2.00
CA VAL A 163 -3.66 0.19 3.08
C VAL A 163 -3.21 -0.81 4.14
N ILE A 164 -3.05 -2.08 3.77
CA ILE A 164 -2.83 -3.15 4.75
C ILE A 164 -1.44 -3.05 5.40
N ALA A 165 -0.39 -2.81 4.63
CA ALA A 165 0.95 -2.68 5.17
C ALA A 165 1.12 -1.44 6.06
N PRO A 166 0.65 -0.24 5.68
CA PRO A 166 0.60 0.90 6.61
C PRO A 166 -0.11 0.58 7.93
N LEU A 167 -1.30 -0.04 7.88
CA LEU A 167 -2.06 -0.43 9.08
C LEU A 167 -1.36 -1.51 9.91
N PHE A 168 -0.68 -2.47 9.26
CA PHE A 168 0.12 -3.49 9.92
C PHE A 168 1.30 -2.87 10.70
N TRP A 169 2.04 -1.95 10.07
CA TRP A 169 3.15 -1.28 10.73
C TRP A 169 2.68 -0.27 11.79
N TYR A 170 1.50 0.33 11.62
CA TYR A 170 0.84 1.09 12.67
C TYR A 170 0.50 0.21 13.88
N MET A 171 -0.05 -0.97 13.66
CA MET A 171 -0.40 -1.91 14.73
C MET A 171 0.82 -2.32 15.59
N LEU A 172 2.00 -2.48 14.95
CA LEU A 172 3.21 -2.92 15.63
C LEU A 172 4.00 -1.77 16.27
N LEU A 173 4.12 -0.63 15.60
CA LEU A 173 5.05 0.45 15.95
C LEU A 173 4.40 1.84 16.00
N GLY A 174 3.06 1.91 15.94
CA GLY A 174 2.31 3.17 15.95
C GLY A 174 2.57 4.04 14.72
N VAL A 175 2.24 5.33 14.85
CA VAL A 175 2.42 6.32 13.78
C VAL A 175 3.87 6.40 13.26
N PRO A 176 4.92 6.37 14.10
CA PRO A 176 6.29 6.36 13.61
C PRO A 176 6.62 5.17 12.70
N GLY A 177 6.13 3.97 13.04
CA GLY A 177 6.31 2.78 12.22
C GLY A 177 5.58 2.86 10.87
N MET A 178 4.38 3.40 10.88
CA MET A 178 3.59 3.63 9.66
C MET A 178 4.29 4.58 8.67
N LEU A 179 4.86 5.69 9.16
CA LEU A 179 5.60 6.62 8.32
C LEU A 179 6.95 6.05 7.86
N ALA A 180 7.64 5.30 8.71
CA ALA A 180 8.87 4.61 8.34
C ALA A 180 8.62 3.58 7.21
N TYR A 181 7.54 2.82 7.30
CA TYR A 181 7.10 1.96 6.19
C TYR A 181 6.81 2.76 4.92
N LYS A 182 6.12 3.90 5.03
CA LYS A 182 5.85 4.75 3.86
C LYS A 182 7.14 5.28 3.22
N MET A 183 8.18 5.57 4.02
CA MET A 183 9.51 5.90 3.51
C MET A 183 10.16 4.72 2.79
N ILE A 184 10.06 3.49 3.33
CA ILE A 184 10.58 2.26 2.69
C ILE A 184 9.92 2.07 1.32
N ASN A 185 8.61 2.12 1.26
CA ASN A 185 7.84 1.96 0.03
C ASN A 185 8.14 3.07 -1.00
N THR A 186 8.35 4.32 -0.55
CA THR A 186 8.77 5.42 -1.43
C THR A 186 10.19 5.23 -1.96
N LEU A 187 11.11 4.72 -1.15
CA LEU A 187 12.46 4.38 -1.58
C LEU A 187 12.45 3.33 -2.70
N ASP A 188 11.71 2.24 -2.53
CA ASP A 188 11.57 1.22 -3.57
C ASP A 188 10.98 1.81 -4.85
N SER A 189 9.88 2.52 -4.74
CA SER A 189 9.20 3.15 -5.90
C SER A 189 10.08 4.13 -6.67
N MET A 190 11.08 4.78 -6.03
CA MET A 190 11.94 5.76 -6.68
C MET A 190 13.27 5.18 -7.17
N ILE A 191 13.87 4.24 -6.45
CA ILE A 191 15.22 3.74 -6.72
C ILE A 191 15.33 2.22 -6.74
N GLY A 192 14.25 1.46 -6.50
CA GLY A 192 14.26 -0.01 -6.50
C GLY A 192 14.36 -0.67 -7.87
N TYR A 193 14.36 0.11 -8.95
CA TYR A 193 14.42 -0.39 -10.33
C TYR A 193 15.71 -1.14 -10.63
N ARG A 194 15.62 -2.20 -11.47
CA ARG A 194 16.77 -3.03 -11.88
C ARG A 194 17.53 -2.50 -13.10
N ASN A 195 17.34 -1.22 -13.47
CA ASN A 195 18.09 -0.57 -14.54
C ASN A 195 19.54 -0.28 -14.12
N GLU A 196 20.42 0.09 -15.07
CA GLU A 196 21.85 0.36 -14.81
C GLU A 196 22.09 1.41 -13.71
N ARG A 197 21.23 2.44 -13.64
CA ARG A 197 21.35 3.52 -12.67
C ARG A 197 21.15 3.03 -11.25
N TYR A 198 20.15 2.18 -11.01
CA TYR A 198 19.68 1.82 -9.68
C TYR A 198 20.02 0.38 -9.25
N ARG A 199 20.37 -0.52 -10.19
CA ARG A 199 20.64 -1.94 -9.92
C ARG A 199 21.55 -2.20 -8.72
N ARG A 200 22.58 -1.35 -8.50
CA ARG A 200 23.48 -1.45 -7.34
C ARG A 200 23.03 -0.54 -6.20
N PHE A 201 22.66 0.70 -6.50
CA PHE A 201 22.35 1.70 -5.50
C PHE A 201 21.03 1.43 -4.77
N GLY A 202 19.97 1.11 -5.51
CA GLY A 202 18.64 0.84 -4.98
C GLY A 202 18.41 -0.59 -4.49
N CYS A 203 19.36 -1.51 -4.70
CA CYS A 203 19.21 -2.92 -4.34
C CYS A 203 18.83 -3.16 -2.87
N PHE A 204 19.39 -2.38 -1.94
CA PHE A 204 19.06 -2.50 -0.53
C PHE A 204 17.63 -1.99 -0.25
N ALA A 205 17.24 -0.86 -0.86
CA ALA A 205 15.89 -0.31 -0.71
C ALA A 205 14.83 -1.32 -1.19
N ALA A 206 15.01 -1.92 -2.37
CA ALA A 206 14.13 -2.95 -2.89
C ALA A 206 14.01 -4.17 -1.96
N ARG A 207 15.12 -4.68 -1.44
CA ARG A 207 15.11 -5.79 -0.47
C ARG A 207 14.46 -5.44 0.85
N LEU A 208 14.65 -4.21 1.32
CA LEU A 208 14.04 -3.72 2.56
C LEU A 208 12.52 -3.64 2.39
N ASP A 209 12.04 -3.18 1.25
CA ASP A 209 10.61 -3.18 0.91
C ASP A 209 10.07 -4.60 0.79
N ASP A 210 10.80 -5.51 0.13
CA ASP A 210 10.44 -6.93 0.05
C ASP A 210 10.23 -7.56 1.44
N VAL A 211 11.10 -7.24 2.40
CA VAL A 211 10.98 -7.72 3.79
C VAL A 211 9.81 -7.05 4.52
N ALA A 212 9.65 -5.74 4.36
CA ALA A 212 8.59 -4.97 5.02
C ALA A 212 7.19 -5.38 4.55
N ASN A 213 7.06 -5.81 3.30
CA ASN A 213 5.80 -6.26 2.69
C ASN A 213 5.57 -7.78 2.79
N TYR A 214 6.53 -8.56 3.30
CA TYR A 214 6.41 -10.02 3.30
C TYR A 214 5.17 -10.55 4.02
N ILE A 215 4.93 -10.09 5.24
CA ILE A 215 3.74 -10.46 6.01
C ILE A 215 2.50 -9.73 5.51
N PRO A 216 2.52 -8.40 5.30
CA PRO A 216 1.37 -7.65 4.81
C PRO A 216 0.75 -8.21 3.51
N ALA A 217 1.55 -8.55 2.52
CA ALA A 217 1.04 -9.08 1.25
C ALA A 217 0.30 -10.43 1.41
N ARG A 218 0.82 -11.30 2.26
CA ARG A 218 0.17 -12.59 2.56
C ARG A 218 -1.09 -12.42 3.40
N LEU A 219 -1.05 -11.49 4.37
CA LEU A 219 -2.23 -11.10 5.15
C LEU A 219 -3.31 -10.52 4.23
N THR A 220 -2.94 -9.65 3.29
CA THR A 220 -3.86 -9.08 2.29
C THR A 220 -4.55 -10.19 1.50
N ALA A 221 -3.78 -11.11 0.92
CA ALA A 221 -4.32 -12.23 0.16
C ALA A 221 -5.23 -13.12 1.01
N PHE A 222 -4.85 -13.42 2.25
CA PHE A 222 -5.67 -14.19 3.19
C PHE A 222 -7.00 -13.48 3.48
N LEU A 223 -6.97 -12.18 3.79
CA LEU A 223 -8.18 -11.40 4.07
C LEU A 223 -9.09 -11.31 2.85
N MET A 224 -8.54 -11.15 1.63
CA MET A 224 -9.33 -11.17 0.38
C MET A 224 -10.05 -12.50 0.19
N VAL A 225 -9.36 -13.61 0.41
CA VAL A 225 -9.97 -14.95 0.32
C VAL A 225 -11.03 -15.14 1.40
N ALA A 226 -10.76 -14.73 2.65
CA ALA A 226 -11.71 -14.82 3.75
C ALA A 226 -13.00 -14.03 3.48
N VAL A 227 -12.86 -12.78 2.99
CA VAL A 227 -14.02 -11.94 2.59
C VAL A 227 -14.83 -12.57 1.47
N SER A 228 -14.18 -13.24 0.52
CA SER A 228 -14.88 -13.94 -0.56
C SER A 228 -15.65 -15.19 -0.12
N GLY A 229 -15.38 -15.71 1.08
CA GLY A 229 -15.93 -16.97 1.59
C GLY A 229 -15.41 -18.23 0.86
N ARG A 230 -14.46 -18.10 -0.06
CA ARG A 230 -13.97 -19.17 -0.94
C ARG A 230 -12.61 -19.69 -0.50
N PHE A 231 -12.50 -20.26 0.71
CA PHE A 231 -11.26 -20.72 1.32
C PHE A 231 -10.39 -21.67 0.45
N PRO A 232 -10.93 -22.52 -0.45
CA PRO A 232 -10.11 -23.31 -1.38
C PRO A 232 -9.18 -22.46 -2.25
N LEU A 233 -9.47 -21.16 -2.45
CA LEU A 233 -8.60 -20.23 -3.16
C LEU A 233 -7.25 -19.99 -2.47
N LEU A 234 -7.08 -20.36 -1.19
CA LEU A 234 -5.76 -20.32 -0.53
C LEU A 234 -4.76 -21.24 -1.23
N LEU A 235 -5.19 -22.40 -1.75
CA LEU A 235 -4.33 -23.29 -2.56
C LEU A 235 -3.95 -22.63 -3.89
N PHE A 236 -4.89 -21.92 -4.51
CA PHE A 236 -4.64 -21.14 -5.72
C PHE A 236 -3.63 -20.01 -5.47
N VAL A 237 -3.79 -19.27 -4.38
CA VAL A 237 -2.84 -18.24 -3.96
C VAL A 237 -1.45 -18.84 -3.71
N GLY A 238 -1.35 -20.01 -3.06
CA GLY A 238 -0.10 -20.73 -2.87
C GLY A 238 0.57 -21.13 -4.19
N LYS A 239 -0.22 -21.54 -5.20
CA LYS A 239 0.27 -21.94 -6.53
C LYS A 239 0.80 -20.75 -7.35
N TYR A 240 0.13 -19.58 -7.26
CA TYR A 240 0.39 -18.45 -8.17
C TYR A 240 1.12 -17.28 -7.50
N GLY A 241 0.95 -17.06 -6.20
CA GLY A 241 1.47 -15.88 -5.52
C GLY A 241 2.99 -15.69 -5.59
N SER A 242 3.74 -16.80 -5.68
CA SER A 242 5.20 -16.77 -5.81
C SER A 242 5.70 -16.61 -7.25
N LYS A 243 4.82 -16.61 -8.25
CA LYS A 243 5.23 -16.53 -9.67
C LYS A 243 5.57 -15.11 -10.13
N HIS A 244 5.10 -14.08 -9.41
CA HIS A 244 5.38 -12.70 -9.74
C HIS A 244 6.88 -12.36 -9.54
N ALA A 245 7.39 -11.35 -10.29
CA ALA A 245 8.78 -10.88 -10.16
C ALA A 245 9.07 -10.25 -8.78
N SER A 246 8.09 -9.61 -8.15
CA SER A 246 8.10 -9.23 -6.74
C SER A 246 7.70 -10.42 -5.88
N PRO A 247 8.39 -10.69 -4.77
CA PRO A 247 8.03 -11.79 -3.86
C PRO A 247 6.72 -11.54 -3.09
N ASN A 248 6.12 -10.36 -3.25
CA ASN A 248 4.96 -9.89 -2.49
C ASN A 248 3.74 -9.60 -3.36
N SER A 249 3.85 -8.80 -4.42
CA SER A 249 2.72 -8.32 -5.25
C SER A 249 1.88 -9.47 -5.83
N GLY A 250 2.50 -10.61 -6.14
CA GLY A 250 1.80 -11.75 -6.70
C GLY A 250 0.77 -12.40 -5.76
N TYR A 251 0.87 -12.23 -4.44
CA TYR A 251 -0.10 -12.82 -3.50
C TYR A 251 -1.47 -12.15 -3.55
N PRO A 252 -1.59 -10.81 -3.39
CA PRO A 252 -2.87 -10.13 -3.55
C PRO A 252 -3.41 -10.22 -4.98
N GLU A 253 -2.54 -10.18 -6.02
CA GLU A 253 -2.94 -10.40 -7.40
C GLU A 253 -3.53 -11.80 -7.60
N ALA A 254 -2.91 -12.85 -7.06
CA ALA A 254 -3.41 -14.22 -7.14
C ALA A 254 -4.74 -14.39 -6.39
N ALA A 255 -4.91 -13.74 -5.23
CA ALA A 255 -6.18 -13.76 -4.52
C ALA A 255 -7.29 -13.14 -5.36
N LEU A 256 -7.04 -11.97 -5.96
CA LEU A 256 -8.03 -11.30 -6.82
C LEU A 256 -8.32 -12.10 -8.09
N ALA A 257 -7.29 -12.63 -8.77
CA ALA A 257 -7.45 -13.48 -9.96
C ALA A 257 -8.31 -14.71 -9.67
N GLY A 258 -8.06 -15.39 -8.54
CA GLY A 258 -8.88 -16.53 -8.10
C GLY A 258 -10.32 -16.16 -7.75
N ILE A 259 -10.55 -15.02 -7.09
CA ILE A 259 -11.88 -14.54 -6.75
C ILE A 259 -12.68 -14.20 -8.01
N LEU A 260 -12.04 -13.54 -8.97
CA LEU A 260 -12.68 -13.15 -10.23
C LEU A 260 -12.73 -14.29 -11.25
N ASP A 261 -12.04 -15.41 -11.00
CA ASP A 261 -11.83 -16.49 -11.97
C ASP A 261 -11.31 -15.97 -13.31
N CYS A 262 -10.16 -15.29 -13.26
CA CYS A 262 -9.52 -14.68 -14.41
C CYS A 262 -7.99 -14.88 -14.37
N ARG A 263 -7.30 -14.38 -15.41
CA ARG A 263 -5.85 -14.42 -15.55
C ARG A 263 -5.26 -13.02 -15.61
N PHE A 264 -4.23 -12.76 -14.80
CA PHE A 264 -3.39 -11.56 -14.82
C PHE A 264 -2.01 -11.87 -15.38
N GLY A 265 -1.17 -10.84 -15.56
CA GLY A 265 0.18 -10.98 -16.11
C GLY A 265 0.20 -11.00 -17.64
N GLY A 266 1.28 -11.57 -18.21
CA GLY A 266 1.53 -11.60 -19.64
C GLY A 266 2.60 -10.59 -20.09
N PRO A 267 2.73 -10.31 -21.39
CA PRO A 267 3.71 -9.38 -21.93
C PRO A 267 3.35 -7.93 -21.56
N HIS A 268 4.35 -7.18 -21.12
CA HIS A 268 4.22 -5.76 -20.79
C HIS A 268 5.37 -4.97 -21.39
N ASN A 269 5.09 -3.78 -21.95
CA ASN A 269 6.10 -2.87 -22.48
C ASN A 269 6.54 -1.87 -21.39
N TYR A 270 7.82 -1.88 -21.05
CA TYR A 270 8.47 -0.90 -20.19
C TYR A 270 9.54 -0.15 -20.98
N PHE A 271 9.31 1.14 -21.26
CA PHE A 271 10.28 2.02 -21.93
C PHE A 271 10.84 1.46 -23.25
N GLY A 272 9.98 0.74 -24.01
CA GLY A 272 10.35 0.15 -25.31
C GLY A 272 10.93 -1.27 -25.24
N GLU A 273 11.06 -1.84 -24.05
CA GLU A 273 11.44 -3.25 -23.84
C GLU A 273 10.23 -4.08 -23.42
N GLU A 274 10.02 -5.20 -24.10
CA GLU A 274 8.98 -6.16 -23.72
C GLU A 274 9.46 -6.99 -22.51
N VAL A 275 8.75 -6.90 -21.39
CA VAL A 275 9.00 -7.66 -20.17
C VAL A 275 7.88 -8.67 -19.99
N TRP A 276 8.23 -9.95 -19.99
CA TRP A 276 7.29 -11.02 -19.74
C TRP A 276 7.03 -11.18 -18.23
N LYS A 277 5.78 -10.96 -17.79
CA LYS A 277 5.32 -11.32 -16.45
C LYS A 277 4.64 -12.68 -16.49
N PRO A 278 5.02 -13.63 -15.61
CA PRO A 278 4.33 -14.92 -15.53
C PRO A 278 2.83 -14.74 -15.34
N TYR A 279 2.05 -15.60 -15.98
CA TYR A 279 0.60 -15.58 -15.79
C TYR A 279 0.20 -16.01 -14.38
N ILE A 280 -0.73 -15.29 -13.81
CA ILE A 280 -1.39 -15.52 -12.51
C ILE A 280 -2.85 -15.85 -12.79
N GLY A 281 -3.22 -17.12 -12.68
CA GLY A 281 -4.55 -17.62 -13.01
C GLY A 281 -4.57 -18.48 -14.25
N ASP A 282 -5.64 -19.27 -14.39
CA ASP A 282 -5.79 -20.27 -15.45
C ASP A 282 -6.80 -19.82 -16.53
N ASN A 283 -7.79 -19.00 -16.18
CA ASN A 283 -8.93 -18.66 -17.04
C ASN A 283 -8.70 -17.34 -17.80
N GLU A 284 -8.43 -17.46 -19.10
CA GLU A 284 -8.34 -16.30 -20.01
C GLU A 284 -9.73 -15.88 -20.47
N ARG A 285 -10.32 -14.97 -19.73
CA ARG A 285 -11.61 -14.39 -20.09
C ARG A 285 -11.58 -12.86 -20.09
N PRO A 286 -12.47 -12.22 -20.84
CA PRO A 286 -12.61 -10.77 -20.78
C PRO A 286 -13.01 -10.29 -19.39
N LEU A 287 -12.33 -9.25 -18.91
CA LEU A 287 -12.68 -8.54 -17.69
C LEU A 287 -13.79 -7.52 -17.98
N THR A 288 -14.74 -7.43 -17.08
CA THR A 288 -15.95 -6.61 -17.21
C THR A 288 -15.99 -5.52 -16.15
N THR A 289 -16.91 -4.59 -16.30
CA THR A 289 -17.21 -3.58 -15.27
C THR A 289 -17.75 -4.21 -13.98
N GLU A 290 -18.39 -5.39 -14.06
CA GLU A 290 -18.81 -6.12 -12.87
C GLU A 290 -17.64 -6.71 -12.10
N ASP A 291 -16.60 -7.19 -12.78
CA ASP A 291 -15.35 -7.63 -12.12
C ASP A 291 -14.71 -6.51 -11.31
N MET A 292 -14.69 -5.29 -11.85
CA MET A 292 -14.23 -4.12 -11.11
C MET A 292 -15.09 -3.85 -9.86
N ARG A 293 -16.43 -3.95 -9.96
CA ARG A 293 -17.32 -3.76 -8.79
C ARG A 293 -17.07 -4.80 -7.71
N ILE A 294 -16.85 -6.07 -8.10
CA ILE A 294 -16.50 -7.14 -7.18
C ILE A 294 -15.14 -6.84 -6.52
N ALA A 295 -14.12 -6.48 -7.31
CA ALA A 295 -12.80 -6.17 -6.82
C ALA A 295 -12.80 -4.99 -5.83
N VAL A 296 -13.54 -3.91 -6.13
CA VAL A 296 -13.71 -2.76 -5.23
C VAL A 296 -14.43 -3.16 -3.93
N ARG A 297 -15.46 -4.00 -4.02
CA ARG A 297 -16.16 -4.50 -2.82
C ARG A 297 -15.22 -5.32 -1.93
N ILE A 298 -14.45 -6.23 -2.50
CA ILE A 298 -13.43 -7.01 -1.77
C ILE A 298 -12.41 -6.08 -1.13
N ASN A 299 -11.86 -5.12 -1.90
CA ASN A 299 -10.89 -4.14 -1.41
C ASN A 299 -11.41 -3.39 -0.17
N ARG A 300 -12.62 -2.82 -0.26
CA ARG A 300 -13.24 -2.09 0.86
C ARG A 300 -13.53 -2.99 2.07
N SER A 301 -14.01 -4.21 1.85
CA SER A 301 -14.29 -5.14 2.95
C SER A 301 -13.00 -5.56 3.68
N VAL A 302 -11.90 -5.79 2.94
CA VAL A 302 -10.59 -6.10 3.52
C VAL A 302 -10.04 -4.92 4.32
N GLU A 303 -10.15 -3.70 3.80
CA GLU A 303 -9.79 -2.47 4.51
C GLU A 303 -10.53 -2.36 5.86
N TRP A 304 -11.88 -2.53 5.86
CA TRP A 304 -12.70 -2.52 7.07
C TRP A 304 -12.25 -3.56 8.09
N ILE A 305 -12.04 -4.80 7.65
CA ILE A 305 -11.60 -5.89 8.53
C ILE A 305 -10.23 -5.56 9.14
N MET A 306 -9.29 -5.04 8.34
CA MET A 306 -7.98 -4.68 8.88
C MET A 306 -8.06 -3.58 9.94
N VAL A 307 -8.89 -2.55 9.73
CA VAL A 307 -9.13 -1.51 10.74
C VAL A 307 -9.71 -2.12 12.02
N ILE A 308 -10.69 -3.02 11.92
CA ILE A 308 -11.24 -3.74 13.08
C ILE A 308 -10.16 -4.54 13.81
N ILE A 309 -9.29 -5.26 13.08
CA ILE A 309 -8.18 -6.02 13.66
C ILE A 309 -7.24 -5.10 14.44
N VAL A 310 -6.86 -3.95 13.86
CA VAL A 310 -5.96 -3.00 14.52
C VAL A 310 -6.59 -2.43 15.79
N VAL A 311 -7.86 -2.01 15.71
CA VAL A 311 -8.61 -1.50 16.88
C VAL A 311 -8.74 -2.55 17.98
N ALA A 312 -9.09 -3.78 17.63
CA ALA A 312 -9.21 -4.88 18.59
C ALA A 312 -7.86 -5.19 19.25
N THR A 313 -6.78 -5.27 18.46
CA THR A 313 -5.43 -5.54 18.98
C THR A 313 -4.97 -4.45 19.92
N ALA A 314 -5.11 -3.17 19.54
CA ALA A 314 -4.76 -2.04 20.39
C ALA A 314 -5.56 -2.06 21.71
N THR A 315 -6.85 -2.32 21.64
CA THR A 315 -7.72 -2.45 22.83
C THR A 315 -7.27 -3.60 23.73
N CYS A 316 -6.99 -4.78 23.17
CA CYS A 316 -6.52 -5.92 23.95
C CYS A 316 -5.16 -5.67 24.63
N MET A 317 -4.22 -5.05 23.93
CA MET A 317 -2.86 -4.85 24.45
C MET A 317 -2.75 -3.78 25.53
N TYR A 318 -3.56 -2.71 25.44
CA TYR A 318 -3.41 -1.54 26.31
C TYR A 318 -4.50 -1.40 27.36
N VAL A 319 -5.69 -1.94 27.11
CA VAL A 319 -6.81 -1.78 28.04
C VAL A 319 -6.95 -2.98 28.98
N ILE A 320 -6.85 -4.21 28.48
CA ILE A 320 -6.99 -5.41 29.33
C ILE A 320 -5.96 -5.45 30.48
N PRO A 321 -4.64 -5.22 30.26
CA PRO A 321 -3.66 -5.23 31.33
C PRO A 321 -3.88 -4.17 32.42
N SER A 322 -4.62 -3.09 32.13
CA SER A 322 -4.91 -2.05 33.13
C SER A 322 -5.98 -2.45 34.17
N PHE A 323 -6.63 -3.61 33.98
CA PHE A 323 -7.63 -4.16 34.89
C PHE A 323 -7.13 -5.33 35.76
N PHE A 324 -5.90 -5.77 35.53
CA PHE A 324 -5.20 -6.79 36.33
C PHE A 324 -3.94 -6.21 36.97
#